data_e147edb5419128a717eed4d66846fee8
#
_entry.id   e147edb5419128a717eed4d66846fee8
#
_cell.length_a   1.000
_cell.length_b   1.000
_cell.length_c   1.000
_cell.angle_alpha   90.00
_cell.angle_beta   90.00
_cell.angle_gamma   90.00
#
_symmetry.space_group_name_H-M   'P 1'
#
loop_
_entity.id
_entity.type
_entity.pdbx_description
1 polymer ?
#
loop_
_entity_poly.entity_id
_entity_poly.type
_entity_poly.pdbx_seq_one_letter_code
_entity_poly.pdbx_strand_id
1 'polypeptide(L)'
;ALTEMGYTPQDCGKAGILVLAGGKKPGKTILLRGDMDALPVQEESGVDFASEVPGRMHGCGHDMHTAMMLGAAKLLKAHEEELEGTVKLEFQPAEEIFQGSPDMIANGLLENPKVDAAVMFHVLAGMPLPSGMVLVPGGGITMASCEQYHITVHGKGGHGSMPEACIDPVTAAAHIHIALQEINSREMDPHSFGVFTTGRFQAGAASNVIPDTAEMWGTIRTIDPENKVGELIHKRMTEIAQGVAAAYRCTAEVGFSDYCPCMVVDHALAGNAMTYMTELVGQGAMDMSKLTGGKPGGGSEDFAFVSHEVPTVS
;
A
#
# COMPACT_ATOMS: atom_id res chain seq x y z
N ALA A 1 -6.50 -21.68 -17.09
CA ALA A 1 -7.52 -20.70 -17.53
C ALA A 1 -6.98 -19.83 -18.68
N LEU A 2 -5.94 -18.98 -18.47
CA LEU A 2 -5.44 -18.08 -19.53
C LEU A 2 -4.97 -18.80 -20.79
N THR A 3 -4.22 -19.91 -20.64
CA THR A 3 -3.77 -20.75 -21.77
C THR A 3 -4.96 -21.38 -22.53
N GLU A 4 -5.98 -21.79 -21.82
CA GLU A 4 -7.22 -22.35 -22.43
C GLU A 4 -7.99 -21.28 -23.20
N MET A 5 -7.86 -20.00 -22.81
CA MET A 5 -8.41 -18.87 -23.55
C MET A 5 -7.56 -18.47 -24.76
N GLY A 6 -6.41 -19.13 -24.98
CA GLY A 6 -5.50 -18.86 -26.11
C GLY A 6 -4.48 -17.75 -25.86
N TYR A 7 -4.22 -17.41 -24.60
CA TYR A 7 -3.13 -16.53 -24.22
C TYR A 7 -1.83 -17.30 -24.02
N THR A 8 -0.71 -16.58 -24.06
CA THR A 8 0.62 -17.07 -23.67
C THR A 8 1.05 -16.35 -22.41
N PRO A 9 0.78 -16.90 -21.21
CA PRO A 9 1.21 -16.30 -19.97
C PRO A 9 2.74 -16.20 -19.90
N GLN A 10 3.22 -15.08 -19.34
CA GLN A 10 4.63 -14.81 -19.12
C GLN A 10 4.83 -14.51 -17.62
N ASP A 11 5.87 -15.06 -17.05
CA ASP A 11 6.27 -14.73 -15.68
C ASP A 11 6.83 -13.31 -15.63
N CYS A 12 6.49 -12.55 -14.58
CA CYS A 12 7.00 -11.21 -14.32
C CYS A 12 7.34 -11.09 -12.83
N GLY A 13 8.61 -11.01 -12.50
CA GLY A 13 9.07 -11.08 -11.13
C GLY A 13 8.93 -12.49 -10.52
N LYS A 14 8.83 -12.55 -9.19
CA LYS A 14 8.87 -13.83 -8.45
C LYS A 14 7.62 -14.71 -8.66
N ALA A 15 6.45 -14.11 -8.82
CA ALA A 15 5.19 -14.85 -8.93
C ALA A 15 4.09 -14.08 -9.72
N GLY A 16 4.41 -12.96 -10.33
CA GLY A 16 3.50 -12.21 -11.18
C GLY A 16 3.33 -12.85 -12.54
N ILE A 17 2.16 -12.67 -13.15
CA ILE A 17 1.83 -13.20 -14.48
C ILE A 17 1.35 -12.05 -15.37
N LEU A 18 1.84 -12.02 -16.60
CA LEU A 18 1.41 -11.10 -17.64
C LEU A 18 0.85 -11.85 -18.83
N VAL A 19 -0.19 -11.29 -19.46
CA VAL A 19 -0.65 -11.67 -20.80
C VAL A 19 -0.95 -10.42 -21.62
N LEU A 20 -0.86 -10.55 -22.95
CA LEU A 20 -1.13 -9.47 -23.90
C LEU A 20 -2.36 -9.82 -24.72
N ALA A 21 -3.28 -8.86 -24.84
CA ALA A 21 -4.39 -8.90 -25.76
C ALA A 21 -4.24 -7.81 -26.82
N GLY A 22 -4.52 -8.08 -28.08
CA GLY A 22 -4.35 -7.13 -29.18
C GLY A 22 -2.93 -7.07 -29.73
N GLY A 23 -2.44 -5.86 -30.01
CA GLY A 23 -1.11 -5.64 -30.58
C GLY A 23 -0.99 -5.87 -32.10
N LYS A 24 -2.09 -6.27 -32.77
CA LYS A 24 -2.12 -6.45 -34.23
C LYS A 24 -2.31 -5.14 -34.97
N LYS A 25 -2.95 -4.16 -34.36
CA LYS A 25 -3.14 -2.80 -34.89
C LYS A 25 -2.33 -1.81 -34.06
N PRO A 26 -1.82 -0.72 -34.68
CA PRO A 26 -1.15 0.33 -33.96
C PRO A 26 -2.06 0.99 -32.91
N GLY A 27 -1.52 1.39 -31.81
CA GLY A 27 -2.25 2.07 -30.74
C GLY A 27 -1.45 2.12 -29.46
N LYS A 28 -2.06 2.59 -28.39
CA LYS A 28 -1.47 2.67 -27.05
C LYS A 28 -1.49 1.33 -26.34
N THR A 29 -0.65 1.21 -25.32
CA THR A 29 -0.66 0.08 -24.40
C THR A 29 -1.29 0.50 -23.07
N ILE A 30 -2.35 -0.21 -22.68
CA ILE A 30 -3.01 0.00 -21.39
C ILE A 30 -2.72 -1.21 -20.50
N LEU A 31 -2.27 -0.96 -19.28
CA LEU A 31 -2.12 -1.96 -18.23
C LEU A 31 -3.44 -2.07 -17.46
N LEU A 32 -3.96 -3.29 -17.32
CA LEU A 32 -5.03 -3.62 -16.38
C LEU A 32 -4.46 -4.52 -15.29
N ARG A 33 -4.69 -4.17 -14.03
CA ARG A 33 -4.15 -4.89 -12.88
C ARG A 33 -5.26 -5.53 -12.05
N GLY A 34 -5.02 -6.77 -11.64
CA GLY A 34 -5.70 -7.42 -10.52
C GLY A 34 -4.70 -8.17 -9.67
N ASP A 35 -4.76 -7.96 -8.37
CA ASP A 35 -3.96 -8.67 -7.39
C ASP A 35 -4.54 -10.06 -7.10
N MET A 36 -3.70 -10.94 -6.48
CA MET A 36 -4.04 -12.36 -6.32
C MET A 36 -3.73 -12.91 -4.92
N ASP A 37 -3.01 -12.17 -4.09
CA ASP A 37 -2.55 -12.68 -2.81
C ASP A 37 -3.65 -12.72 -1.75
N ALA A 38 -3.41 -13.49 -0.69
CA ALA A 38 -4.31 -13.70 0.42
C ALA A 38 -3.66 -13.30 1.74
N LEU A 39 -4.47 -12.80 2.65
CA LEU A 39 -4.06 -12.44 4.00
C LEU A 39 -3.77 -13.69 4.87
N PRO A 40 -2.80 -13.61 5.81
CA PRO A 40 -2.53 -14.67 6.79
C PRO A 40 -3.55 -14.65 7.94
N VAL A 41 -4.84 -14.77 7.59
CA VAL A 41 -5.99 -14.72 8.51
C VAL A 41 -6.80 -16.01 8.35
N GLN A 42 -7.30 -16.55 9.46
CA GLN A 42 -8.23 -17.68 9.41
C GLN A 42 -9.61 -17.19 8.91
N GLU A 43 -10.10 -17.82 7.86
CA GLU A 43 -11.44 -17.52 7.36
C GLU A 43 -12.51 -18.15 8.26
N GLU A 44 -13.51 -17.34 8.65
CA GLU A 44 -14.67 -17.71 9.48
C GLU A 44 -15.98 -17.26 8.82
N SER A 45 -15.99 -17.04 7.51
CA SER A 45 -17.15 -16.54 6.76
C SER A 45 -18.33 -17.52 6.70
N GLY A 46 -18.04 -18.82 6.71
CA GLY A 46 -19.04 -19.88 6.59
C GLY A 46 -19.69 -20.00 5.21
N VAL A 47 -19.09 -19.38 4.16
CA VAL A 47 -19.57 -19.52 2.78
C VAL A 47 -19.14 -20.86 2.18
N ASP A 48 -19.89 -21.37 1.19
CA ASP A 48 -19.62 -22.65 0.55
C ASP A 48 -18.28 -22.70 -0.22
N PHE A 49 -17.73 -21.53 -0.56
CA PHE A 49 -16.46 -21.34 -1.26
C PHE A 49 -15.36 -20.74 -0.38
N ALA A 50 -15.45 -20.94 0.93
CA ALA A 50 -14.41 -20.50 1.87
C ALA A 50 -13.05 -21.11 1.53
N SER A 51 -11.98 -20.47 2.01
CA SER A 51 -10.60 -20.94 1.81
C SER A 51 -10.42 -22.38 2.29
N GLU A 52 -9.84 -23.21 1.44
CA GLU A 52 -9.44 -24.58 1.80
C GLU A 52 -8.08 -24.63 2.49
N VAL A 53 -7.36 -23.49 2.60
CA VAL A 53 -6.04 -23.39 3.19
C VAL A 53 -6.14 -22.76 4.59
N PRO A 54 -5.91 -23.52 5.68
CA PRO A 54 -6.00 -22.98 7.03
C PRO A 54 -5.09 -21.75 7.23
N GLY A 55 -5.60 -20.73 7.88
CA GLY A 55 -4.85 -19.51 8.14
C GLY A 55 -4.60 -18.63 6.91
N ARG A 56 -5.37 -18.81 5.84
CA ARG A 56 -5.35 -17.97 4.64
C ARG A 56 -6.76 -17.57 4.25
N MET A 57 -6.96 -16.30 3.93
CA MET A 57 -8.26 -15.75 3.52
C MET A 57 -8.08 -14.62 2.51
N HIS A 58 -8.93 -14.56 1.50
CA HIS A 58 -9.10 -13.37 0.65
C HIS A 58 -9.95 -12.30 1.37
N GLY A 59 -9.40 -11.76 2.48
CA GLY A 59 -10.11 -10.76 3.28
C GLY A 59 -10.19 -9.39 2.62
N CYS A 60 -9.37 -9.13 1.61
CA CYS A 60 -9.37 -7.89 0.83
C CYS A 60 -10.05 -8.02 -0.56
N GLY A 61 -10.54 -9.23 -0.91
CA GLY A 61 -11.31 -9.45 -2.14
C GLY A 61 -10.47 -9.68 -3.40
N HIS A 62 -9.19 -10.04 -3.27
CA HIS A 62 -8.29 -10.28 -4.41
C HIS A 62 -8.70 -11.50 -5.26
N ASP A 63 -9.45 -12.44 -4.71
CA ASP A 63 -10.13 -13.49 -5.47
C ASP A 63 -11.16 -12.93 -6.47
N MET A 64 -11.91 -11.90 -6.07
CA MET A 64 -12.83 -11.19 -6.97
C MET A 64 -12.05 -10.39 -8.03
N HIS A 65 -10.94 -9.74 -7.66
CA HIS A 65 -10.08 -9.02 -8.61
C HIS A 65 -9.50 -9.99 -9.65
N THR A 66 -8.99 -11.14 -9.23
CA THR A 66 -8.53 -12.21 -10.13
C THR A 66 -9.66 -12.69 -11.06
N ALA A 67 -10.86 -12.90 -10.52
CA ALA A 67 -12.01 -13.32 -11.31
C ALA A 67 -12.43 -12.26 -12.35
N MET A 68 -12.45 -10.98 -11.96
CA MET A 68 -12.71 -9.85 -12.88
C MET A 68 -11.67 -9.80 -13.99
N MET A 69 -10.39 -9.97 -13.67
CA MET A 69 -9.31 -9.99 -14.65
C MET A 69 -9.43 -11.17 -15.62
N LEU A 70 -9.81 -12.35 -15.17
CA LEU A 70 -10.09 -13.50 -16.04
C LEU A 70 -11.30 -13.24 -16.95
N GLY A 71 -12.33 -12.56 -16.42
CA GLY A 71 -13.48 -12.11 -17.20
C GLY A 71 -13.09 -11.11 -18.28
N ALA A 72 -12.29 -10.11 -17.94
CA ALA A 72 -11.74 -9.12 -18.87
C ALA A 72 -10.88 -9.79 -19.95
N ALA A 73 -10.00 -10.73 -19.56
CA ALA A 73 -9.20 -11.51 -20.49
C ALA A 73 -10.06 -12.25 -21.52
N LYS A 74 -11.14 -12.90 -21.08
CA LYS A 74 -12.07 -13.61 -21.97
C LYS A 74 -12.75 -12.67 -22.96
N LEU A 75 -13.22 -11.51 -22.50
CA LEU A 75 -13.85 -10.51 -23.35
C LEU A 75 -12.87 -9.93 -24.38
N LEU A 76 -11.69 -9.53 -23.92
CA LEU A 76 -10.65 -8.98 -24.80
C LEU A 76 -10.19 -9.99 -25.84
N LYS A 77 -10.11 -11.29 -25.49
CA LYS A 77 -9.76 -12.33 -26.45
C LYS A 77 -10.82 -12.52 -27.52
N ALA A 78 -12.09 -12.46 -27.13
CA ALA A 78 -13.21 -12.57 -28.07
C ALA A 78 -13.25 -11.43 -29.11
N HIS A 79 -12.76 -10.24 -28.72
CA HIS A 79 -12.72 -9.03 -29.54
C HIS A 79 -11.31 -8.63 -29.99
N GLU A 80 -10.33 -9.54 -29.92
CA GLU A 80 -8.91 -9.23 -30.13
C GLU A 80 -8.63 -8.57 -31.47
N GLU A 81 -9.35 -8.98 -32.53
CA GLU A 81 -9.20 -8.41 -33.88
C GLU A 81 -9.72 -6.95 -34.00
N GLU A 82 -10.55 -6.51 -33.06
CA GLU A 82 -11.11 -5.17 -33.03
C GLU A 82 -10.20 -4.18 -32.29
N LEU A 83 -9.33 -4.68 -31.42
CA LEU A 83 -8.48 -3.86 -30.56
C LEU A 83 -7.46 -3.05 -31.37
N GLU A 84 -7.41 -1.74 -31.10
CA GLU A 84 -6.34 -0.83 -31.52
C GLU A 84 -5.36 -0.66 -30.36
N GLY A 85 -4.08 -1.04 -30.58
CA GLY A 85 -3.06 -1.09 -29.53
C GLY A 85 -3.07 -2.40 -28.75
N THR A 86 -2.59 -2.36 -27.51
CA THR A 86 -2.38 -3.53 -26.66
C THR A 86 -3.00 -3.34 -25.28
N VAL A 87 -3.67 -4.35 -24.77
CA VAL A 87 -4.01 -4.43 -23.35
C VAL A 87 -3.09 -5.45 -22.69
N LYS A 88 -2.29 -4.99 -21.74
CA LYS A 88 -1.45 -5.81 -20.88
C LYS A 88 -2.23 -6.14 -19.61
N LEU A 89 -2.48 -7.41 -19.37
CA LEU A 89 -3.21 -7.90 -18.20
C LEU A 89 -2.18 -8.37 -17.17
N GLU A 90 -2.21 -7.75 -16.02
CA GLU A 90 -1.34 -8.02 -14.88
C GLU A 90 -2.11 -8.79 -13.81
N PHE A 91 -1.57 -9.93 -13.40
CA PHE A 91 -2.00 -10.70 -12.23
C PHE A 91 -0.91 -10.59 -11.18
N GLN A 92 -1.11 -9.72 -10.20
CA GLN A 92 -0.09 -9.29 -9.26
C GLN A 92 -0.15 -10.10 -7.96
N PRO A 93 0.98 -10.62 -7.45
CA PRO A 93 1.11 -11.16 -6.10
C PRO A 93 1.55 -10.09 -5.08
N ALA A 94 1.48 -10.39 -3.80
CA ALA A 94 2.16 -9.68 -2.71
C ALA A 94 1.81 -8.18 -2.59
N GLU A 95 0.56 -7.81 -2.86
CA GLU A 95 0.04 -6.47 -2.62
C GLU A 95 0.06 -6.13 -1.12
N GLU A 96 -0.41 -7.04 -0.28
CA GLU A 96 -0.59 -6.87 1.16
C GLU A 96 0.71 -6.63 1.95
N ILE A 97 1.85 -6.81 1.28
CA ILE A 97 3.19 -6.54 1.83
C ILE A 97 3.97 -5.52 1.00
N PHE A 98 3.31 -4.82 0.07
CA PHE A 98 3.86 -3.78 -0.82
C PHE A 98 5.10 -4.21 -1.62
N GLN A 99 5.18 -5.49 -2.01
CA GLN A 99 6.32 -6.05 -2.73
C GLN A 99 5.99 -6.49 -4.16
N GLY A 100 4.71 -6.68 -4.49
CA GLY A 100 4.28 -7.20 -5.77
C GLY A 100 4.57 -6.23 -6.91
N SER A 101 4.04 -5.03 -6.81
CA SER A 101 4.19 -3.99 -7.82
C SER A 101 5.67 -3.60 -8.05
N PRO A 102 6.49 -3.33 -7.02
CA PRO A 102 7.91 -3.04 -7.22
C PRO A 102 8.69 -4.18 -7.86
N ASP A 103 8.43 -5.44 -7.47
CA ASP A 103 9.09 -6.60 -8.06
C ASP A 103 8.74 -6.75 -9.54
N MET A 104 7.47 -6.59 -9.91
CA MET A 104 7.02 -6.67 -11.29
C MET A 104 7.54 -5.51 -12.15
N ILE A 105 7.58 -4.28 -11.63
CA ILE A 105 8.18 -3.13 -12.32
C ILE A 105 9.66 -3.39 -12.60
N ALA A 106 10.41 -3.85 -11.61
CA ALA A 106 11.83 -4.18 -11.76
C ALA A 106 12.07 -5.30 -12.78
N ASN A 107 11.06 -6.13 -13.06
CA ASN A 107 11.11 -7.23 -14.03
C ASN A 107 10.37 -6.92 -15.35
N GLY A 108 10.16 -5.63 -15.66
CA GLY A 108 9.72 -5.18 -16.97
C GLY A 108 8.20 -5.07 -17.16
N LEU A 109 7.41 -4.98 -16.08
CA LEU A 109 5.98 -4.77 -16.13
C LEU A 109 5.58 -3.64 -17.08
N LEU A 110 6.29 -2.51 -17.03
CA LEU A 110 5.97 -1.31 -17.81
C LEU A 110 6.61 -1.28 -19.20
N GLU A 111 7.39 -2.30 -19.53
CA GLU A 111 8.16 -2.39 -20.79
C GLU A 111 7.66 -3.55 -21.67
N ASN A 112 7.96 -3.52 -22.95
CA ASN A 112 7.79 -4.60 -23.94
C ASN A 112 6.38 -5.24 -24.01
N PRO A 113 5.33 -4.50 -24.43
CA PRO A 113 5.35 -3.12 -24.92
C PRO A 113 5.34 -2.11 -23.77
N LYS A 114 5.87 -0.90 -24.05
CA LYS A 114 5.85 0.18 -23.06
C LYS A 114 4.41 0.57 -22.73
N VAL A 115 4.11 0.68 -21.45
CA VAL A 115 2.79 1.06 -20.96
C VAL A 115 2.58 2.58 -21.08
N ASP A 116 1.46 3.01 -21.64
CA ASP A 116 1.07 4.41 -21.78
C ASP A 116 0.14 4.88 -20.67
N ALA A 117 -0.66 3.96 -20.10
CA ALA A 117 -1.59 4.23 -19.02
C ALA A 117 -1.93 2.95 -18.26
N ALA A 118 -2.34 3.09 -17.00
CA ALA A 118 -2.67 1.96 -16.15
C ALA A 118 -4.03 2.13 -15.46
N VAL A 119 -4.71 1.02 -15.24
CA VAL A 119 -6.03 0.96 -14.60
C VAL A 119 -6.07 -0.20 -13.62
N MET A 120 -6.59 0.03 -12.43
CA MET A 120 -6.96 -1.03 -11.50
C MET A 120 -8.40 -0.87 -11.01
N PHE A 121 -8.98 -1.93 -10.48
CA PHE A 121 -10.24 -1.93 -9.76
C PHE A 121 -10.06 -2.61 -8.41
N HIS A 122 -10.65 -2.03 -7.38
CA HIS A 122 -10.71 -2.65 -6.06
C HIS A 122 -12.17 -2.81 -5.61
N VAL A 123 -12.54 -3.99 -5.13
CA VAL A 123 -13.87 -4.21 -4.56
C VAL A 123 -13.97 -3.59 -3.18
N LEU A 124 -15.12 -3.00 -2.87
CA LEU A 124 -15.40 -2.41 -1.57
C LEU A 124 -16.58 -3.13 -0.93
N ALA A 125 -16.38 -3.63 0.29
CA ALA A 125 -17.41 -4.26 1.09
C ALA A 125 -17.69 -3.44 2.35
N GLY A 126 -18.86 -3.63 2.95
CA GLY A 126 -19.24 -2.97 4.21
C GLY A 126 -19.56 -1.46 4.12
N MET A 127 -19.60 -0.91 2.92
CA MET A 127 -20.03 0.47 2.69
C MET A 127 -21.56 0.56 2.66
N PRO A 128 -22.17 1.67 3.17
CA PRO A 128 -23.62 1.87 3.10
C PRO A 128 -24.05 2.34 1.70
N LEU A 129 -23.65 1.60 0.68
CA LEU A 129 -23.93 1.86 -0.73
C LEU A 129 -24.61 0.64 -1.37
N PRO A 130 -25.50 0.84 -2.35
CA PRO A 130 -26.07 -0.27 -3.11
C PRO A 130 -24.99 -1.09 -3.82
N SER A 131 -25.19 -2.42 -3.90
CA SER A 131 -24.34 -3.29 -4.72
C SER A 131 -24.40 -2.89 -6.19
N GLY A 132 -23.29 -3.05 -6.91
CA GLY A 132 -23.17 -2.72 -8.33
C GLY A 132 -22.84 -1.26 -8.63
N MET A 133 -22.56 -0.47 -7.62
CA MET A 133 -22.00 0.88 -7.82
C MET A 133 -20.52 0.81 -8.18
N VAL A 134 -20.08 1.72 -9.03
CA VAL A 134 -18.69 1.95 -9.39
C VAL A 134 -18.30 3.34 -8.91
N LEU A 135 -17.33 3.39 -8.00
CA LEU A 135 -16.76 4.64 -7.50
C LEU A 135 -15.52 4.95 -8.31
N VAL A 136 -15.48 6.13 -8.94
CA VAL A 136 -14.33 6.60 -9.69
C VAL A 136 -13.66 7.71 -8.87
N PRO A 137 -12.39 7.58 -8.48
CA PRO A 137 -11.70 8.66 -7.76
C PRO A 137 -11.50 9.86 -8.66
N GLY A 138 -11.48 11.03 -8.07
CA GLY A 138 -11.03 12.25 -8.76
C GLY A 138 -9.52 12.19 -9.05
N GLY A 139 -9.04 13.03 -9.97
CA GLY A 139 -7.59 13.15 -10.20
C GLY A 139 -6.86 13.76 -8.99
N GLY A 140 -5.57 13.49 -8.88
CA GLY A 140 -4.71 13.91 -7.78
C GLY A 140 -4.40 12.77 -6.81
N ILE A 141 -3.97 13.10 -5.59
CA ILE A 141 -3.64 12.08 -4.60
C ILE A 141 -4.93 11.50 -4.02
N THR A 142 -5.09 10.18 -4.09
CA THR A 142 -6.31 9.49 -3.65
C THR A 142 -6.11 8.62 -2.42
N MET A 143 -4.89 8.14 -2.17
CA MET A 143 -4.54 7.33 -0.99
C MET A 143 -3.20 7.79 -0.41
N ALA A 144 -3.06 7.67 0.91
CA ALA A 144 -1.82 8.03 1.60
C ALA A 144 -0.69 7.03 1.32
N SER A 145 0.57 7.48 1.51
CA SER A 145 1.70 6.58 1.62
C SER A 145 1.58 5.70 2.87
N CYS A 146 2.33 4.60 2.90
CA CYS A 146 2.52 3.80 4.11
C CYS A 146 3.99 3.45 4.28
N GLU A 147 4.44 3.48 5.51
CA GLU A 147 5.75 2.99 5.89
C GLU A 147 5.71 2.53 7.34
N GLN A 148 6.52 1.55 7.70
CA GLN A 148 6.70 1.14 9.09
C GLN A 148 7.99 1.73 9.64
N TYR A 149 8.00 2.07 10.93
CA TYR A 149 9.22 2.40 11.65
C TYR A 149 9.40 1.52 12.87
N HIS A 150 10.66 1.30 13.24
CA HIS A 150 11.07 0.58 14.42
C HIS A 150 12.18 1.33 15.13
N ILE A 151 12.03 1.55 16.43
CA ILE A 151 13.04 2.18 17.29
C ILE A 151 13.41 1.19 18.39
N THR A 152 14.70 0.83 18.47
CA THR A 152 15.26 0.04 19.57
C THR A 152 16.16 0.94 20.42
N VAL A 153 15.84 1.01 21.70
CA VAL A 153 16.62 1.76 22.70
C VAL A 153 17.42 0.75 23.52
N HIS A 154 18.74 0.92 23.54
CA HIS A 154 19.65 0.04 24.27
C HIS A 154 20.15 0.73 25.55
N GLY A 155 20.00 0.03 26.65
CA GLY A 155 20.48 0.42 27.98
C GLY A 155 21.39 -0.63 28.59
N LYS A 156 21.30 -0.78 29.90
CA LYS A 156 21.96 -1.83 30.66
C LYS A 156 21.03 -2.29 31.76
N GLY A 157 20.55 -3.52 31.64
CA GLY A 157 19.63 -4.13 32.58
C GLY A 157 20.25 -4.48 33.92
N GLY A 158 19.39 -4.80 34.87
CA GLY A 158 19.81 -5.24 36.19
C GLY A 158 18.66 -5.28 37.19
N HIS A 159 19.02 -5.46 38.47
CA HIS A 159 18.04 -5.57 39.55
C HIS A 159 17.37 -4.22 39.84
N GLY A 160 16.04 -4.19 39.84
CA GLY A 160 15.26 -2.93 40.00
C GLY A 160 15.50 -2.16 41.30
N SER A 161 16.09 -2.81 42.34
CA SER A 161 16.46 -2.11 43.57
C SER A 161 17.87 -1.50 43.55
N MET A 162 18.64 -1.67 42.45
CA MET A 162 19.98 -1.13 42.24
C MET A 162 20.03 -0.33 40.92
N PRO A 163 19.17 0.71 40.73
CA PRO A 163 19.09 1.44 39.47
C PRO A 163 20.36 2.20 39.13
N GLU A 164 21.17 2.57 40.14
CA GLU A 164 22.45 3.24 39.93
C GLU A 164 23.49 2.40 39.19
N ALA A 165 23.35 1.06 39.20
CA ALA A 165 24.19 0.12 38.48
C ALA A 165 23.70 -0.17 37.04
N CYS A 166 22.54 0.36 36.69
CA CYS A 166 21.85 0.16 35.43
C CYS A 166 21.86 1.40 34.54
N ILE A 167 21.40 1.22 33.29
CA ILE A 167 21.01 2.29 32.36
C ILE A 167 19.63 1.92 31.87
N ASP A 168 18.63 2.69 32.27
CA ASP A 168 17.21 2.33 32.05
C ASP A 168 16.72 2.74 30.65
N PRO A 169 16.52 1.78 29.73
CA PRO A 169 16.00 2.08 28.40
C PRO A 169 14.50 2.35 28.39
N VAL A 170 13.75 1.94 29.43
CA VAL A 170 12.30 2.16 29.52
C VAL A 170 12.01 3.64 29.67
N THR A 171 12.70 4.29 30.60
CA THR A 171 12.59 5.74 30.81
C THR A 171 13.03 6.51 29.57
N ALA A 172 14.15 6.14 28.95
CA ALA A 172 14.63 6.77 27.71
C ALA A 172 13.58 6.64 26.57
N ALA A 173 13.05 5.43 26.34
CA ALA A 173 12.06 5.19 25.30
C ALA A 173 10.75 5.97 25.53
N ALA A 174 10.29 6.09 26.78
CA ALA A 174 9.11 6.90 27.12
C ALA A 174 9.32 8.38 26.75
N HIS A 175 10.49 8.93 27.05
CA HIS A 175 10.83 10.31 26.67
C HIS A 175 11.05 10.48 25.17
N ILE A 176 11.61 9.50 24.48
CA ILE A 176 11.68 9.49 23.00
C ILE A 176 10.27 9.58 22.43
N HIS A 177 9.35 8.72 22.86
CA HIS A 177 7.96 8.71 22.36
C HIS A 177 7.28 10.08 22.52
N ILE A 178 7.47 10.73 23.66
CA ILE A 178 6.94 12.09 23.89
C ILE A 178 7.62 13.11 23.00
N ALA A 179 8.95 13.07 22.90
CA ALA A 179 9.73 14.03 22.12
C ALA A 179 9.44 13.94 20.60
N LEU A 180 9.15 12.75 20.09
CA LEU A 180 8.76 12.57 18.69
C LEU A 180 7.55 13.41 18.30
N GLN A 181 6.64 13.73 19.23
CA GLN A 181 5.45 14.56 18.94
C GLN A 181 5.84 15.99 18.50
N GLU A 182 7.06 16.44 18.76
CA GLU A 182 7.60 17.72 18.31
C GLU A 182 7.57 17.83 16.78
N ILE A 183 7.84 16.74 16.07
CA ILE A 183 7.86 16.71 14.60
C ILE A 183 6.51 17.19 14.05
N ASN A 184 5.40 16.58 14.48
CA ASN A 184 4.07 16.96 14.01
C ASN A 184 3.63 18.34 14.51
N SER A 185 4.04 18.73 15.70
CA SER A 185 3.49 19.90 16.36
C SER A 185 4.28 21.20 16.09
N ARG A 186 5.56 21.11 15.67
CA ARG A 186 6.43 22.26 15.55
C ARG A 186 7.31 22.30 14.31
N GLU A 187 7.54 21.17 13.64
CA GLU A 187 8.50 21.10 12.54
C GLU A 187 7.84 20.88 11.17
N MET A 188 6.66 20.26 11.13
CA MET A 188 5.91 20.10 9.90
C MET A 188 5.26 21.39 9.46
N ASP A 189 5.30 21.66 8.13
CA ASP A 189 4.54 22.75 7.54
C ASP A 189 3.03 22.50 7.81
N PRO A 190 2.28 23.49 8.32
CA PRO A 190 0.87 23.33 8.65
C PRO A 190 -0.03 23.00 7.44
N HIS A 191 0.44 23.21 6.21
CA HIS A 191 -0.25 22.82 4.97
C HIS A 191 0.12 21.41 4.50
N SER A 192 1.14 20.77 5.09
CA SER A 192 1.53 19.40 4.78
C SER A 192 0.71 18.40 5.59
N PHE A 193 0.54 17.21 5.02
CA PHE A 193 -0.05 16.09 5.74
C PHE A 193 1.00 15.02 5.99
N GLY A 194 1.19 14.71 7.25
CA GLY A 194 1.98 13.57 7.70
C GLY A 194 1.52 13.17 9.10
N VAL A 195 1.42 11.89 9.33
CA VAL A 195 1.10 11.33 10.63
C VAL A 195 1.98 10.11 10.88
N PHE A 196 2.48 9.99 12.10
CA PHE A 196 3.07 8.74 12.54
C PHE A 196 2.43 8.32 13.86
N THR A 197 2.29 7.00 14.02
CA THR A 197 1.60 6.40 15.17
C THR A 197 2.47 5.28 15.72
N THR A 198 2.76 5.30 17.02
CA THR A 198 3.35 4.16 17.71
C THR A 198 2.22 3.18 18.06
N GLY A 199 2.16 2.05 17.35
CA GLY A 199 1.16 1.01 17.58
C GLY A 199 1.58 -0.03 18.61
N ARG A 200 2.89 -0.21 18.82
CA ARG A 200 3.46 -1.16 19.77
C ARG A 200 4.60 -0.51 20.53
N PHE A 201 4.56 -0.64 21.86
CA PHE A 201 5.63 -0.22 22.75
C PHE A 201 5.88 -1.33 23.77
N GLN A 202 7.08 -1.90 23.82
CA GLN A 202 7.39 -3.07 24.61
C GLN A 202 8.75 -2.93 25.31
N ALA A 203 8.80 -3.29 26.58
CA ALA A 203 10.03 -3.36 27.36
C ALA A 203 9.87 -4.31 28.55
N GLY A 204 10.92 -5.06 28.86
CA GLY A 204 11.00 -5.95 30.01
C GLY A 204 9.96 -7.07 30.07
N ALA A 205 10.21 -8.05 30.95
CA ALA A 205 9.32 -9.18 31.19
C ALA A 205 8.94 -9.33 32.68
N ALA A 206 9.69 -8.70 33.59
CA ALA A 206 9.48 -8.82 35.04
C ALA A 206 9.52 -7.45 35.70
N SER A 207 8.63 -7.24 36.69
CA SER A 207 8.44 -5.95 37.37
C SER A 207 9.63 -5.50 38.24
N ASN A 208 10.51 -6.40 38.62
CA ASN A 208 11.69 -6.15 39.47
C ASN A 208 13.02 -6.16 38.72
N VAL A 209 12.97 -6.16 37.37
CA VAL A 209 14.16 -6.19 36.52
C VAL A 209 14.11 -5.05 35.53
N ILE A 210 15.14 -4.20 35.48
CA ILE A 210 15.37 -3.22 34.43
C ILE A 210 15.86 -3.99 33.19
N PRO A 211 15.20 -3.90 32.02
CA PRO A 211 15.61 -4.62 30.81
C PRO A 211 16.85 -4.01 30.15
N ASP A 212 17.48 -4.75 29.24
CA ASP A 212 18.57 -4.24 28.39
C ASP A 212 18.05 -3.37 27.23
N THR A 213 16.82 -3.61 26.79
CA THR A 213 16.21 -2.91 25.64
C THR A 213 14.77 -2.48 25.89
N ALA A 214 14.36 -1.43 25.18
CA ALA A 214 12.96 -1.06 24.97
C ALA A 214 12.75 -0.78 23.50
N GLU A 215 11.57 -1.14 22.97
CA GLU A 215 11.29 -1.12 21.55
C GLU A 215 9.95 -0.47 21.25
N MET A 216 9.88 0.25 20.14
CA MET A 216 8.67 0.88 19.60
C MET A 216 8.53 0.53 18.11
N TRP A 217 7.31 0.20 17.69
CA TRP A 217 6.95 0.01 16.28
C TRP A 217 5.75 0.90 15.96
N GLY A 218 5.75 1.42 14.75
CA GLY A 218 4.67 2.25 14.30
C GLY A 218 4.61 2.38 12.80
N THR A 219 3.68 3.22 12.34
CA THR A 219 3.48 3.51 10.92
C THR A 219 3.61 5.00 10.67
N ILE A 220 4.06 5.34 9.46
CA ILE A 220 4.10 6.70 8.92
C ILE A 220 3.15 6.74 7.72
N ARG A 221 2.35 7.81 7.62
CA ARG A 221 1.47 8.10 6.49
C ARG A 221 1.70 9.52 6.04
N THR A 222 1.88 9.72 4.73
CA THR A 222 2.01 11.06 4.14
C THR A 222 1.12 11.18 2.90
N ILE A 223 0.78 12.43 2.54
CA ILE A 223 0.11 12.77 1.30
C ILE A 223 1.05 13.70 0.55
N ASP A 224 2.15 13.14 0.05
CA ASP A 224 3.23 13.87 -0.60
C ASP A 224 3.88 12.99 -1.68
N PRO A 225 3.62 13.26 -2.98
CA PRO A 225 4.17 12.45 -4.06
C PRO A 225 5.70 12.52 -4.17
N GLU A 226 6.32 13.57 -3.65
CA GLU A 226 7.77 13.75 -3.66
C GLU A 226 8.44 13.18 -2.39
N ASN A 227 7.64 12.67 -1.44
CA ASN A 227 8.06 12.10 -0.15
C ASN A 227 8.94 13.02 0.74
N LYS A 228 8.90 14.33 0.55
CA LYS A 228 9.66 15.29 1.35
C LYS A 228 9.25 15.29 2.83
N VAL A 229 7.95 15.09 3.08
CA VAL A 229 7.41 14.98 4.45
C VAL A 229 7.89 13.69 5.11
N GLY A 230 7.92 12.57 4.38
CA GLY A 230 8.49 11.32 4.86
C GLY A 230 9.97 11.46 5.21
N GLU A 231 10.76 12.04 4.32
CA GLU A 231 12.19 12.31 4.56
C GLU A 231 12.43 13.21 5.79
N LEU A 232 11.60 14.24 5.99
CA LEU A 232 11.65 15.07 7.20
C LEU A 232 11.40 14.23 8.45
N ILE A 233 10.34 13.40 8.44
CA ILE A 233 9.99 12.52 9.57
C ILE A 233 11.14 11.56 9.86
N HIS A 234 11.71 10.91 8.86
CA HIS A 234 12.86 9.99 9.02
C HIS A 234 14.06 10.66 9.70
N LYS A 235 14.45 11.80 9.15
CA LYS A 235 15.56 12.57 9.67
C LYS A 235 15.34 12.97 11.12
N ARG A 236 14.19 13.59 11.40
CA ARG A 236 13.91 14.12 12.73
C ARG A 236 13.66 13.02 13.76
N MET A 237 12.97 11.94 13.36
CA MET A 237 12.77 10.78 14.24
C MET A 237 14.10 10.17 14.67
N THR A 238 15.05 10.05 13.75
CA THR A 238 16.40 9.54 14.04
C THR A 238 17.16 10.48 14.96
N GLU A 239 17.20 11.78 14.65
CA GLU A 239 17.91 12.79 15.45
C GLU A 239 17.35 12.90 16.88
N ILE A 240 16.02 12.92 17.02
CA ILE A 240 15.34 13.00 18.32
C ILE A 240 15.60 11.73 19.14
N ALA A 241 15.42 10.55 18.52
CA ALA A 241 15.62 9.27 19.22
C ALA A 241 17.05 9.15 19.75
N GLN A 242 18.05 9.46 18.93
CA GLN A 242 19.47 9.40 19.32
C GLN A 242 19.82 10.46 20.37
N GLY A 243 19.35 11.69 20.18
CA GLY A 243 19.62 12.79 21.12
C GLY A 243 19.02 12.55 22.51
N VAL A 244 17.77 12.09 22.56
CA VAL A 244 17.11 11.76 23.84
C VAL A 244 17.75 10.53 24.48
N ALA A 245 18.02 9.46 23.72
CA ALA A 245 18.70 8.27 24.25
C ALA A 245 20.04 8.65 24.91
N ALA A 246 20.84 9.46 24.23
CA ALA A 246 22.13 9.92 24.75
C ALA A 246 22.00 10.69 26.07
N ALA A 247 20.96 11.52 26.24
CA ALA A 247 20.69 12.24 27.48
C ALA A 247 20.43 11.29 28.67
N TYR A 248 19.93 10.08 28.40
CA TYR A 248 19.71 9.02 29.39
C TYR A 248 20.83 7.96 29.42
N ARG A 249 21.99 8.23 28.79
CA ARG A 249 23.13 7.29 28.68
C ARG A 249 22.83 6.04 27.85
N CYS A 250 21.69 6.01 27.17
CA CYS A 250 21.28 4.96 26.21
C CYS A 250 21.80 5.25 24.80
N THR A 251 21.67 4.26 23.91
CA THR A 251 21.75 4.45 22.47
C THR A 251 20.40 4.09 21.82
N ALA A 252 20.11 4.63 20.64
CA ALA A 252 18.91 4.30 19.89
C ALA A 252 19.25 3.99 18.43
N GLU A 253 18.65 2.92 17.92
CA GLU A 253 18.63 2.55 16.52
C GLU A 253 17.24 2.81 15.96
N VAL A 254 17.16 3.41 14.75
CA VAL A 254 15.90 3.70 14.07
C VAL A 254 15.96 3.07 12.69
N GLY A 255 14.98 2.23 12.38
CA GLY A 255 14.82 1.59 11.09
C GLY A 255 13.48 1.94 10.46
N PHE A 256 13.43 1.93 9.13
CA PHE A 256 12.24 2.12 8.33
C PHE A 256 12.10 0.97 7.34
N SER A 257 10.87 0.54 7.07
CA SER A 257 10.59 -0.62 6.19
C SER A 257 9.20 -0.53 5.57
N ASP A 258 8.98 -1.39 4.57
CA ASP A 258 7.66 -1.59 3.93
C ASP A 258 7.06 -0.28 3.40
N TYR A 259 7.91 0.53 2.71
CA TYR A 259 7.46 1.77 2.09
C TYR A 259 6.56 1.50 0.89
N CYS A 260 5.43 2.20 0.86
CA CYS A 260 4.51 2.31 -0.26
C CYS A 260 4.22 3.79 -0.50
N PRO A 261 4.40 4.35 -1.70
CA PRO A 261 4.14 5.76 -1.98
C PRO A 261 2.64 6.08 -1.92
N CYS A 262 2.28 7.36 -1.93
CA CYS A 262 0.89 7.76 -2.08
C CYS A 262 0.40 7.48 -3.50
N MET A 263 -0.88 7.09 -3.65
CA MET A 263 -1.51 6.86 -4.95
C MET A 263 -1.81 8.18 -5.65
N VAL A 264 -1.33 8.34 -6.88
CA VAL A 264 -1.55 9.51 -7.72
C VAL A 264 -2.41 9.12 -8.92
N VAL A 265 -3.62 9.67 -8.99
CA VAL A 265 -4.56 9.43 -10.09
C VAL A 265 -4.47 10.54 -11.13
N ASP A 266 -4.34 10.18 -12.41
CA ASP A 266 -4.33 11.12 -13.52
C ASP A 266 -5.72 11.74 -13.74
N HIS A 267 -5.78 13.07 -13.83
CA HIS A 267 -7.04 13.80 -13.96
C HIS A 267 -7.80 13.47 -15.25
N ALA A 268 -7.09 13.30 -16.37
CA ALA A 268 -7.73 13.02 -17.65
C ALA A 268 -8.25 11.59 -17.70
N LEU A 269 -7.49 10.62 -17.18
CA LEU A 269 -7.93 9.23 -17.07
C LEU A 269 -9.12 9.08 -16.13
N ALA A 270 -9.12 9.76 -14.98
CA ALA A 270 -10.25 9.77 -14.06
C ALA A 270 -11.54 10.31 -14.74
N GLY A 271 -11.42 11.41 -15.51
CA GLY A 271 -12.53 11.96 -16.29
C GLY A 271 -13.04 10.99 -17.35
N ASN A 272 -12.14 10.32 -18.07
CA ASN A 272 -12.50 9.29 -19.07
C ASN A 272 -13.16 8.08 -18.38
N ALA A 273 -12.60 7.57 -17.29
CA ALA A 273 -13.16 6.47 -16.52
C ALA A 273 -14.58 6.80 -16.03
N MET A 274 -14.79 8.01 -15.49
CA MET A 274 -16.12 8.45 -15.06
C MET A 274 -17.12 8.46 -16.22
N THR A 275 -16.70 8.91 -17.41
CA THR A 275 -17.53 8.92 -18.61
C THR A 275 -17.91 7.49 -19.00
N TYR A 276 -16.93 6.59 -19.16
CA TYR A 276 -17.18 5.21 -19.57
C TYR A 276 -18.01 4.43 -18.53
N MET A 277 -17.76 4.63 -17.24
CA MET A 277 -18.57 3.99 -16.20
C MET A 277 -19.99 4.52 -16.19
N THR A 278 -20.20 5.82 -16.46
CA THR A 278 -21.56 6.39 -16.59
C THR A 278 -22.30 5.79 -17.81
N GLU A 279 -21.62 5.60 -18.92
CA GLU A 279 -22.19 4.91 -20.10
C GLU A 279 -22.56 3.46 -19.80
N LEU A 280 -21.73 2.76 -19.02
CA LEU A 280 -21.89 1.34 -18.72
C LEU A 280 -22.96 1.07 -17.65
N VAL A 281 -22.95 1.80 -16.54
CA VAL A 281 -23.80 1.52 -15.36
C VAL A 281 -24.74 2.69 -14.99
N GLY A 282 -24.75 3.75 -15.77
CA GLY A 282 -25.66 4.89 -15.58
C GLY A 282 -25.47 5.54 -14.21
N GLN A 283 -26.57 5.63 -13.45
CA GLN A 283 -26.55 6.22 -12.10
C GLN A 283 -25.76 5.39 -11.07
N GLY A 284 -25.31 4.18 -11.41
CA GLY A 284 -24.42 3.37 -10.62
C GLY A 284 -22.98 3.90 -10.59
N ALA A 285 -22.58 4.77 -11.56
CA ALA A 285 -21.27 5.41 -11.52
C ALA A 285 -21.31 6.67 -10.63
N MET A 286 -20.34 6.79 -9.73
CA MET A 286 -20.27 7.94 -8.82
C MET A 286 -18.82 8.42 -8.66
N ASP A 287 -18.65 9.73 -8.68
CA ASP A 287 -17.39 10.37 -8.30
C ASP A 287 -17.16 10.20 -6.79
N MET A 288 -16.09 9.48 -6.44
CA MET A 288 -15.71 9.16 -5.05
C MET A 288 -15.45 10.44 -4.22
N SER A 289 -15.04 11.53 -4.86
CA SER A 289 -14.81 12.81 -4.17
C SER A 289 -16.08 13.36 -3.49
N LYS A 290 -17.26 12.99 -3.99
CA LYS A 290 -18.54 13.35 -3.36
C LYS A 290 -18.76 12.66 -2.01
N LEU A 291 -18.16 11.50 -1.80
CA LEU A 291 -18.23 10.75 -0.52
C LEU A 291 -17.14 11.22 0.44
N THR A 292 -15.93 11.46 -0.06
CA THR A 292 -14.75 11.80 0.76
C THR A 292 -14.58 13.30 1.00
N GLY A 293 -15.37 14.15 0.32
CA GLY A 293 -15.16 15.60 0.30
C GLY A 293 -13.84 15.97 -0.37
N GLY A 294 -13.37 15.16 -1.32
CA GLY A 294 -12.10 15.35 -2.03
C GLY A 294 -10.85 15.06 -1.20
N LYS A 295 -11.00 14.42 -0.04
CA LYS A 295 -9.88 14.03 0.80
C LYS A 295 -9.37 12.66 0.41
N PRO A 296 -8.04 12.46 0.37
CA PRO A 296 -7.45 11.14 0.17
C PRO A 296 -7.86 10.14 1.26
N GLY A 297 -7.97 8.88 0.89
CA GLY A 297 -8.16 7.78 1.84
C GLY A 297 -6.91 7.55 2.69
N GLY A 298 -7.10 7.02 3.91
CA GLY A 298 -5.99 6.65 4.80
C GLY A 298 -5.39 5.27 4.49
N GLY A 299 -5.99 4.48 3.59
CA GLY A 299 -5.44 3.23 3.10
C GLY A 299 -4.24 3.46 2.19
N SER A 300 -3.53 2.37 1.87
CA SER A 300 -2.42 2.35 0.92
C SER A 300 -2.57 1.15 0.01
N GLU A 301 -1.99 1.22 -1.16
CA GLU A 301 -2.12 0.23 -2.24
C GLU A 301 -0.83 0.27 -3.05
N ASP A 302 -0.17 -0.87 -3.28
CA ASP A 302 1.14 -0.89 -3.91
C ASP A 302 1.12 -0.60 -5.42
N PHE A 303 -0.06 -0.61 -6.05
CA PHE A 303 -0.22 -0.05 -7.40
C PHE A 303 0.15 1.45 -7.48
N ALA A 304 0.28 2.09 -6.33
CA ALA A 304 0.84 3.43 -6.24
C ALA A 304 2.22 3.54 -6.90
N PHE A 305 3.07 2.51 -6.84
CA PHE A 305 4.35 2.52 -7.55
C PHE A 305 4.17 2.67 -9.07
N VAL A 306 3.17 2.00 -9.66
CA VAL A 306 2.82 2.18 -11.09
C VAL A 306 2.34 3.60 -11.35
N SER A 307 1.57 4.20 -10.42
CA SER A 307 1.01 5.53 -10.57
C SER A 307 2.07 6.65 -10.58
N HIS A 308 3.28 6.38 -10.08
CA HIS A 308 4.42 7.29 -10.15
C HIS A 308 5.22 7.16 -11.46
N GLU A 309 5.01 6.08 -12.23
CA GLU A 309 5.73 5.81 -13.48
C GLU A 309 4.89 6.15 -14.72
N VAL A 310 3.58 5.90 -14.68
CA VAL A 310 2.67 6.12 -15.81
C VAL A 310 1.33 6.71 -15.35
N PRO A 311 0.63 7.47 -16.21
CA PRO A 311 -0.72 7.95 -15.91
C PRO A 311 -1.63 6.80 -15.48
N THR A 312 -2.27 6.93 -14.32
CA THR A 312 -3.02 5.84 -13.68
C THR A 312 -4.40 6.29 -13.21
N VAL A 313 -5.38 5.38 -13.24
CA VAL A 313 -6.67 5.51 -12.53
C VAL A 313 -6.95 4.23 -11.75
N SER A 314 -7.43 4.36 -10.49
CA SER A 314 -7.71 3.27 -9.57
C SER A 314 -9.19 3.23 -9.17
#